data_d2d96d539fd53b9870ef8060fff73c7b
#
_entry.id   d2d96d539fd53b9870ef8060fff73c7b
#
_cell.length_a   1.000
_cell.length_b   1.000
_cell.length_c   1.000
_cell.angle_alpha   90.00
_cell.angle_beta   90.00
_cell.angle_gamma   90.00
#
_symmetry.space_group_name_H-M   'P 1'
#
loop_
_entity.id
_entity.type
_entity.pdbx_description
1 polymer ?
#
loop_
_entity_poly.entity_id
_entity_poly.type
_entity_poly.pdbx_seq_one_letter_code
_entity_poly.pdbx_strand_id
1 'polypeptide(L)'
;MSDYIIETHDLTKRYGNQISVFHLNIHVKKGRIYGLLGRNGAGKTTTMRMLLGLTAPTSGEVTIFGKHFQGNEKKILPRIGCLIESPGFYPNLPGTENLKIFATLRGLKNPKYIKNALELVNLPYRDKKLFSQYSLGMKQRLAIALAVMHNPELLILDEPINGLDPIGIAEVRDFIRELCDASGKTILISSHILSEISLLADDVGIIDHGKLLEEESLKELEAKNAKFIHFCVSDAQKAAQIITTTFSSKDIRLADANNLYLYNTTLPVAKINRSFIEAGIDIQEAHLCEDTLEDYFKKITGGEGIA
;
A
#
# COMPACT_ATOMS: atom_id res chain seq x y z
N MET A 1 14.41 -23.33 -4.32
CA MET A 1 13.13 -22.82 -4.85
C MET A 1 13.17 -21.33 -4.64
N SER A 2 12.69 -20.52 -5.58
CA SER A 2 12.62 -19.06 -5.37
C SER A 2 11.74 -18.75 -4.15
N ASP A 3 12.18 -17.84 -3.28
CA ASP A 3 11.38 -17.35 -2.15
C ASP A 3 10.25 -16.40 -2.63
N TYR A 4 10.25 -16.07 -3.93
CA TYR A 4 9.29 -15.18 -4.53
C TYR A 4 8.15 -15.94 -5.19
N ILE A 5 6.92 -15.43 -5.01
CA ILE A 5 5.70 -15.97 -5.64
C ILE A 5 5.38 -15.24 -6.94
N ILE A 6 5.74 -13.95 -7.03
CA ILE A 6 5.69 -13.13 -8.25
C ILE A 6 7.07 -12.54 -8.48
N GLU A 7 7.55 -12.63 -9.70
CA GLU A 7 8.76 -11.95 -10.19
C GLU A 7 8.45 -11.36 -11.57
N THR A 8 8.86 -10.13 -11.81
CA THR A 8 8.77 -9.52 -13.16
C THR A 8 10.14 -9.11 -13.63
N HIS A 9 10.41 -9.26 -14.92
CA HIS A 9 11.66 -8.87 -15.56
C HIS A 9 11.38 -7.91 -16.69
N ASP A 10 11.85 -6.66 -16.53
CA ASP A 10 11.74 -5.57 -17.50
C ASP A 10 10.32 -5.37 -18.04
N LEU A 11 9.32 -5.62 -17.17
CA LEU A 11 7.91 -5.60 -17.55
C LEU A 11 7.52 -4.21 -18.04
N THR A 12 7.08 -4.13 -19.28
CA THR A 12 6.75 -2.86 -19.93
C THR A 12 5.38 -2.92 -20.59
N LYS A 13 4.60 -1.85 -20.42
CA LYS A 13 3.34 -1.66 -21.13
C LYS A 13 3.26 -0.29 -21.77
N ARG A 14 2.99 -0.30 -23.08
CA ARG A 14 2.74 0.88 -23.88
C ARG A 14 1.33 0.82 -24.48
N TYR A 15 0.62 1.92 -24.44
CA TYR A 15 -0.65 2.14 -25.13
C TYR A 15 -0.46 3.27 -26.15
N GLY A 16 -0.37 2.92 -27.43
CA GLY A 16 0.00 3.90 -28.48
C GLY A 16 1.33 4.57 -28.15
N ASN A 17 1.33 5.89 -27.95
CA ASN A 17 2.53 6.68 -27.60
C ASN A 17 2.77 6.78 -26.10
N GLN A 18 1.82 6.39 -25.25
CA GLN A 18 1.94 6.50 -23.80
C GLN A 18 2.53 5.22 -23.21
N ILE A 19 3.60 5.37 -22.42
CA ILE A 19 4.16 4.29 -21.61
C ILE A 19 3.47 4.34 -20.23
N SER A 20 2.77 3.27 -19.91
CA SER A 20 2.05 3.13 -18.63
C SER A 20 2.89 2.41 -17.56
N VAL A 21 3.73 1.47 -17.99
CA VAL A 21 4.70 0.74 -17.13
C VAL A 21 5.98 0.59 -17.93
N PHE A 22 7.13 0.83 -17.30
CA PHE A 22 8.44 0.86 -17.96
C PHE A 22 9.50 0.14 -17.16
N HIS A 23 10.00 -0.97 -17.68
CA HIS A 23 11.07 -1.81 -17.10
C HIS A 23 10.83 -2.14 -15.61
N LEU A 24 9.60 -2.55 -15.28
CA LEU A 24 9.21 -2.84 -13.90
C LEU A 24 9.75 -4.22 -13.48
N ASN A 25 10.51 -4.23 -12.38
CA ASN A 25 11.06 -5.43 -11.76
C ASN A 25 10.56 -5.50 -10.30
N ILE A 26 9.54 -6.30 -10.02
CA ILE A 26 8.99 -6.49 -8.66
C ILE A 26 9.18 -7.94 -8.20
N HIS A 27 9.35 -8.12 -6.88
CA HIS A 27 9.68 -9.38 -6.23
C HIS A 27 8.79 -9.62 -5.01
N VAL A 28 7.66 -10.28 -5.19
CA VAL A 28 6.71 -10.55 -4.11
C VAL A 28 7.09 -11.84 -3.38
N LYS A 29 7.47 -11.75 -2.13
CA LYS A 29 7.84 -12.89 -1.28
C LYS A 29 6.62 -13.68 -0.87
N LYS A 30 6.79 -15.01 -0.78
CA LYS A 30 5.73 -15.93 -0.36
C LYS A 30 5.33 -15.70 1.10
N GLY A 31 4.01 -15.74 1.39
CA GLY A 31 3.46 -15.62 2.76
C GLY A 31 3.62 -14.23 3.36
N ARG A 32 3.70 -13.20 2.52
CA ARG A 32 3.82 -11.80 2.95
C ARG A 32 2.81 -10.92 2.22
N ILE A 33 2.58 -9.76 2.77
CA ILE A 33 1.78 -8.71 2.15
C ILE A 33 2.73 -7.72 1.48
N TYR A 34 2.61 -7.60 0.15
CA TYR A 34 3.36 -6.64 -0.65
C TYR A 34 2.46 -5.47 -1.04
N GLY A 35 2.82 -4.27 -0.62
CA GLY A 35 2.15 -3.02 -0.97
C GLY A 35 2.75 -2.39 -2.23
N LEU A 36 1.99 -2.29 -3.32
CA LEU A 36 2.38 -1.52 -4.51
C LEU A 36 1.81 -0.11 -4.39
N LEU A 37 2.66 0.82 -4.00
CA LEU A 37 2.32 2.21 -3.73
C LEU A 37 2.58 3.13 -4.92
N GLY A 38 1.73 4.11 -5.10
CA GLY A 38 1.94 5.14 -6.12
C GLY A 38 0.70 5.99 -6.35
N ARG A 39 0.89 7.15 -6.95
CA ARG A 39 -0.20 8.07 -7.31
C ARG A 39 -1.19 7.44 -8.29
N ASN A 40 -2.35 8.08 -8.43
CA ASN A 40 -3.29 7.72 -9.49
C ASN A 40 -2.62 7.90 -10.86
N GLY A 41 -2.73 6.87 -11.70
CA GLY A 41 -2.05 6.86 -13.01
C GLY A 41 -0.57 6.42 -12.98
N ALA A 42 0.01 6.09 -11.82
CA ALA A 42 1.40 5.64 -11.71
C ALA A 42 1.69 4.28 -12.38
N GLY A 43 0.66 3.52 -12.76
CA GLY A 43 0.83 2.21 -13.43
C GLY A 43 0.42 1.00 -12.58
N LYS A 44 -0.05 1.17 -11.34
CA LYS A 44 -0.43 0.08 -10.41
C LYS A 44 -1.43 -0.90 -11.03
N THR A 45 -2.61 -0.42 -11.41
CA THR A 45 -3.67 -1.24 -12.02
C THR A 45 -3.20 -1.90 -13.33
N THR A 46 -2.41 -1.20 -14.16
CA THR A 46 -1.83 -1.76 -15.39
C THR A 46 -0.90 -2.92 -15.07
N THR A 47 -0.05 -2.78 -14.04
CA THR A 47 0.82 -3.85 -13.57
C THR A 47 0.00 -5.06 -13.14
N MET A 48 -0.99 -4.87 -12.27
CA MET A 48 -1.84 -5.97 -11.81
C MET A 48 -2.62 -6.64 -12.95
N ARG A 49 -3.10 -5.88 -13.95
CA ARG A 49 -3.74 -6.44 -15.14
C ARG A 49 -2.79 -7.30 -15.97
N MET A 50 -1.50 -6.93 -16.06
CA MET A 50 -0.50 -7.76 -16.75
C MET A 50 -0.21 -9.05 -15.98
N LEU A 51 -0.10 -9.00 -14.64
CA LEU A 51 0.08 -10.18 -13.78
C LEU A 51 -1.06 -11.19 -13.91
N LEU A 52 -2.28 -10.72 -14.20
CA LEU A 52 -3.48 -11.55 -14.37
C LEU A 52 -3.76 -11.94 -15.82
N GLY A 53 -2.92 -11.51 -16.76
CA GLY A 53 -3.14 -11.76 -18.18
C GLY A 53 -4.34 -11.02 -18.78
N LEU A 54 -4.92 -10.05 -18.06
CA LEU A 54 -6.01 -9.19 -18.57
C LEU A 54 -5.50 -8.21 -19.64
N THR A 55 -4.20 -7.95 -19.64
CA THR A 55 -3.50 -7.12 -20.62
C THR A 55 -2.15 -7.75 -20.91
N ALA A 56 -1.85 -8.00 -22.18
CA ALA A 56 -0.53 -8.49 -22.58
C ALA A 56 0.53 -7.40 -22.38
N PRO A 57 1.70 -7.71 -21.82
CA PRO A 57 2.84 -6.80 -21.79
C PRO A 57 3.30 -6.47 -23.22
N THR A 58 3.91 -5.30 -23.40
CA THR A 58 4.57 -4.92 -24.67
C THR A 58 5.93 -5.60 -24.77
N SER A 59 6.64 -5.71 -23.64
CA SER A 59 7.89 -6.46 -23.49
C SER A 59 8.09 -6.85 -22.02
N GLY A 60 9.08 -7.69 -21.76
CA GLY A 60 9.36 -8.22 -20.45
C GLY A 60 8.54 -9.46 -20.11
N GLU A 61 8.80 -10.02 -18.96
CA GLU A 61 8.28 -11.33 -18.54
C GLU A 61 7.69 -11.30 -17.14
N VAL A 62 6.73 -12.20 -16.91
CA VAL A 62 6.09 -12.42 -15.61
C VAL A 62 6.28 -13.88 -15.22
N THR A 63 6.77 -14.11 -14.02
CA THR A 63 6.87 -15.44 -13.40
C THR A 63 5.99 -15.46 -12.15
N ILE A 64 5.08 -16.44 -12.06
CA ILE A 64 4.22 -16.65 -10.89
C ILE A 64 4.27 -18.11 -10.49
N PHE A 65 4.43 -18.37 -9.17
CA PHE A 65 4.65 -19.70 -8.61
C PHE A 65 5.85 -20.42 -9.25
N GLY A 66 6.90 -19.68 -9.62
CA GLY A 66 8.10 -20.22 -10.28
C GLY A 66 7.88 -20.68 -11.73
N LYS A 67 6.80 -20.22 -12.37
CA LYS A 67 6.48 -20.54 -13.78
C LYS A 67 6.28 -19.28 -14.58
N HIS A 68 6.83 -19.24 -15.78
CA HIS A 68 6.46 -18.20 -16.76
C HIS A 68 4.95 -18.14 -16.92
N PHE A 69 4.39 -16.94 -16.88
CA PHE A 69 2.94 -16.75 -16.95
C PHE A 69 2.41 -17.23 -18.33
N GLN A 70 3.04 -16.76 -19.41
CA GLN A 70 2.65 -17.16 -20.77
C GLN A 70 2.80 -18.67 -20.98
N GLY A 71 1.72 -19.30 -21.45
CA GLY A 71 1.63 -20.74 -21.66
C GLY A 71 1.32 -21.58 -20.41
N ASN A 72 1.26 -20.96 -19.23
CA ASN A 72 0.90 -21.62 -17.98
C ASN A 72 -0.34 -21.04 -17.28
N GLU A 73 -1.09 -20.16 -17.96
CA GLU A 73 -2.24 -19.42 -17.40
C GLU A 73 -3.25 -20.36 -16.74
N LYS A 74 -3.58 -21.46 -17.40
CA LYS A 74 -4.52 -22.48 -16.90
C LYS A 74 -4.06 -23.15 -15.58
N LYS A 75 -2.76 -23.15 -15.28
CA LYS A 75 -2.19 -23.71 -14.05
C LYS A 75 -2.03 -22.64 -12.97
N ILE A 76 -1.84 -21.39 -13.35
CA ILE A 76 -1.56 -20.27 -12.48
C ILE A 76 -2.84 -19.61 -11.98
N LEU A 77 -3.73 -19.19 -12.89
CA LEU A 77 -4.93 -18.41 -12.57
C LEU A 77 -5.91 -19.06 -11.57
N PRO A 78 -6.13 -20.40 -11.58
CA PRO A 78 -6.98 -21.03 -10.56
C PRO A 78 -6.46 -20.89 -9.12
N ARG A 79 -5.18 -20.58 -8.93
CA ARG A 79 -4.53 -20.41 -7.64
C ARG A 79 -4.51 -18.94 -7.17
N ILE A 80 -5.04 -18.03 -8.01
CA ILE A 80 -5.07 -16.59 -7.74
C ILE A 80 -6.50 -16.15 -7.48
N GLY A 81 -6.70 -15.42 -6.38
CA GLY A 81 -7.87 -14.59 -6.15
C GLY A 81 -7.56 -13.15 -6.54
N CYS A 82 -8.48 -12.47 -7.19
CA CYS A 82 -8.24 -11.08 -7.57
C CYS A 82 -9.47 -10.19 -7.37
N LEU A 83 -9.16 -8.94 -7.07
CA LEU A 83 -10.10 -7.82 -7.10
C LEU A 83 -9.44 -6.71 -7.92
N ILE A 84 -9.84 -6.59 -9.18
CA ILE A 84 -9.45 -5.51 -10.07
C ILE A 84 -10.73 -4.81 -10.49
N GLU A 85 -10.91 -3.58 -10.05
CA GLU A 85 -12.16 -2.84 -10.19
C GLU A 85 -13.35 -3.51 -9.45
N SER A 86 -14.54 -2.96 -9.57
CA SER A 86 -15.73 -3.50 -8.90
C SER A 86 -16.24 -4.72 -9.66
N PRO A 87 -16.46 -5.86 -9.00
CA PRO A 87 -17.10 -7.01 -9.63
C PRO A 87 -18.51 -6.67 -10.14
N GLY A 88 -18.88 -7.22 -11.29
CA GLY A 88 -20.19 -7.06 -11.89
C GLY A 88 -21.28 -7.86 -11.13
N PHE A 89 -21.55 -7.48 -9.89
CA PHE A 89 -22.64 -8.08 -9.11
C PHE A 89 -24.00 -7.60 -9.59
N TYR A 90 -24.99 -8.50 -9.50
CA TYR A 90 -26.37 -8.19 -9.84
C TYR A 90 -27.03 -7.40 -8.69
N PRO A 91 -27.47 -6.16 -8.93
CA PRO A 91 -27.98 -5.27 -7.88
C PRO A 91 -29.28 -5.75 -7.25
N ASN A 92 -30.06 -6.55 -7.97
CA ASN A 92 -31.34 -7.12 -7.55
C ASN A 92 -31.24 -8.51 -6.90
N LEU A 93 -30.01 -8.98 -6.62
CA LEU A 93 -29.79 -10.25 -5.92
C LEU A 93 -29.10 -10.00 -4.56
N PRO A 94 -29.36 -10.83 -3.55
CA PRO A 94 -28.58 -10.86 -2.32
C PRO A 94 -27.10 -11.25 -2.56
N GLY A 95 -26.23 -10.92 -1.60
CA GLY A 95 -24.79 -11.25 -1.70
C GLY A 95 -24.55 -12.76 -1.89
N THR A 96 -25.24 -13.61 -1.15
CA THR A 96 -25.12 -15.07 -1.29
C THR A 96 -25.49 -15.56 -2.69
N GLU A 97 -26.57 -15.02 -3.29
CA GLU A 97 -26.98 -15.41 -4.63
C GLU A 97 -25.99 -14.92 -5.69
N ASN A 98 -25.46 -13.71 -5.53
CA ASN A 98 -24.36 -13.23 -6.36
C ASN A 98 -23.18 -14.19 -6.31
N LEU A 99 -22.70 -14.57 -5.12
CA LEU A 99 -21.57 -15.50 -4.98
C LEU A 99 -21.88 -16.89 -5.55
N LYS A 100 -23.13 -17.37 -5.51
CA LYS A 100 -23.53 -18.66 -6.13
C LYS A 100 -23.32 -18.65 -7.64
N ILE A 101 -23.61 -17.54 -8.32
CA ILE A 101 -23.39 -17.41 -9.76
C ILE A 101 -21.90 -17.60 -10.07
N PHE A 102 -21.03 -16.87 -9.36
CA PHE A 102 -19.58 -16.96 -9.57
C PHE A 102 -19.01 -18.32 -9.14
N ALA A 103 -19.54 -18.93 -8.07
CA ALA A 103 -19.17 -20.29 -7.67
C ALA A 103 -19.48 -21.31 -8.77
N THR A 104 -20.66 -21.19 -9.38
CA THR A 104 -21.06 -22.05 -10.52
C THR A 104 -20.12 -21.86 -11.71
N LEU A 105 -19.79 -20.63 -12.08
CA LEU A 105 -18.87 -20.32 -13.17
C LEU A 105 -17.45 -20.88 -12.92
N ARG A 106 -17.02 -20.95 -11.66
CA ARG A 106 -15.75 -21.56 -11.24
C ARG A 106 -15.83 -23.07 -11.02
N GLY A 107 -17.00 -23.70 -11.19
CA GLY A 107 -17.20 -25.13 -10.96
C GLY A 107 -17.17 -25.53 -9.47
N LEU A 108 -17.35 -24.59 -8.55
CA LEU A 108 -17.39 -24.84 -7.10
C LEU A 108 -18.79 -25.38 -6.71
N LYS A 109 -18.89 -26.68 -6.48
CA LYS A 109 -20.18 -27.33 -6.18
C LYS A 109 -20.57 -27.30 -4.69
N ASN A 110 -19.59 -27.15 -3.78
CA ASN A 110 -19.84 -27.21 -2.35
C ASN A 110 -20.26 -25.83 -1.81
N PRO A 111 -21.45 -25.66 -1.23
CA PRO A 111 -21.93 -24.40 -0.67
C PRO A 111 -21.07 -23.88 0.51
N LYS A 112 -20.25 -24.74 1.12
CA LYS A 112 -19.31 -24.33 2.17
C LYS A 112 -18.31 -23.26 1.70
N TYR A 113 -17.94 -23.27 0.41
CA TYR A 113 -17.04 -22.21 -0.12
C TYR A 113 -17.63 -20.82 0.05
N ILE A 114 -18.92 -20.67 -0.26
CA ILE A 114 -19.62 -19.39 -0.12
C ILE A 114 -19.81 -19.02 1.33
N LYS A 115 -20.23 -19.99 2.16
CA LYS A 115 -20.44 -19.76 3.59
C LYS A 115 -19.16 -19.30 4.25
N ASN A 116 -18.08 -20.04 4.07
CA ASN A 116 -16.77 -19.70 4.65
C ASN A 116 -16.27 -18.32 4.16
N ALA A 117 -16.42 -18.00 2.86
CA ALA A 117 -15.99 -16.73 2.31
C ALA A 117 -16.79 -15.54 2.90
N LEU A 118 -18.11 -15.71 3.13
CA LEU A 118 -18.93 -14.68 3.77
C LEU A 118 -18.61 -14.54 5.26
N GLU A 119 -18.37 -15.65 5.96
CA GLU A 119 -17.95 -15.64 7.36
C GLU A 119 -16.60 -14.91 7.54
N LEU A 120 -15.64 -15.19 6.67
CA LEU A 120 -14.34 -14.53 6.66
C LEU A 120 -14.43 -13.00 6.56
N VAL A 121 -15.40 -12.48 5.81
CA VAL A 121 -15.57 -11.03 5.62
C VAL A 121 -16.68 -10.43 6.52
N ASN A 122 -17.11 -11.14 7.53
CA ASN A 122 -18.19 -10.73 8.44
C ASN A 122 -19.47 -10.30 7.71
N LEU A 123 -19.85 -11.03 6.67
CA LEU A 123 -21.14 -10.87 5.99
C LEU A 123 -22.06 -12.06 6.27
N PRO A 124 -23.37 -11.82 6.53
CA PRO A 124 -24.29 -12.89 6.86
C PRO A 124 -24.60 -13.79 5.65
N TYR A 125 -24.50 -15.11 5.83
CA TYR A 125 -24.80 -16.09 4.77
C TYR A 125 -26.28 -16.10 4.34
N ARG A 126 -27.20 -15.78 5.23
CA ARG A 126 -28.66 -15.81 4.97
C ARG A 126 -29.30 -14.43 4.94
N ASP A 127 -28.56 -13.43 4.45
CA ASP A 127 -29.10 -12.09 4.27
C ASP A 127 -30.03 -12.06 3.05
N LYS A 128 -31.22 -11.44 3.21
CA LYS A 128 -32.15 -11.16 2.12
C LYS A 128 -31.95 -9.76 1.51
N LYS A 129 -31.08 -8.96 2.10
CA LYS A 129 -30.77 -7.60 1.63
C LYS A 129 -30.18 -7.66 0.24
N LEU A 130 -30.72 -6.89 -0.69
CA LEU A 130 -30.24 -6.83 -2.06
C LEU A 130 -28.88 -6.12 -2.13
N PHE A 131 -28.06 -6.51 -3.07
CA PHE A 131 -26.74 -5.88 -3.28
C PHE A 131 -26.84 -4.37 -3.52
N SER A 132 -27.90 -3.91 -4.20
CA SER A 132 -28.18 -2.46 -4.37
C SER A 132 -28.32 -1.70 -3.05
N GLN A 133 -28.72 -2.39 -1.98
CA GLN A 133 -28.93 -1.81 -0.65
C GLN A 133 -27.70 -1.92 0.26
N TYR A 134 -26.60 -2.55 -0.22
CA TYR A 134 -25.36 -2.68 0.54
C TYR A 134 -24.66 -1.31 0.65
N SER A 135 -24.10 -1.04 1.83
CA SER A 135 -23.15 0.06 1.98
C SER A 135 -21.89 -0.20 1.14
N LEU A 136 -21.08 0.82 0.90
CA LEU A 136 -19.84 0.66 0.15
C LEU A 136 -18.93 -0.39 0.81
N GLY A 137 -18.78 -0.35 2.14
CA GLY A 137 -18.00 -1.35 2.89
C GLY A 137 -18.54 -2.77 2.75
N MET A 138 -19.88 -2.96 2.76
CA MET A 138 -20.48 -4.28 2.49
C MET A 138 -20.22 -4.75 1.05
N LYS A 139 -20.27 -3.85 0.08
CA LYS A 139 -19.95 -4.16 -1.33
C LYS A 139 -18.50 -4.59 -1.48
N GLN A 140 -17.58 -3.89 -0.84
CA GLN A 140 -16.16 -4.20 -0.86
C GLN A 140 -15.88 -5.54 -0.19
N ARG A 141 -16.46 -5.80 0.99
CA ARG A 141 -16.34 -7.09 1.67
C ARG A 141 -16.88 -8.24 0.81
N LEU A 142 -18.00 -8.07 0.12
CA LEU A 142 -18.50 -9.08 -0.80
C LEU A 142 -17.54 -9.32 -1.98
N ALA A 143 -16.92 -8.29 -2.51
CA ALA A 143 -15.92 -8.39 -3.58
C ALA A 143 -14.66 -9.17 -3.12
N ILE A 144 -14.21 -8.92 -1.89
CA ILE A 144 -13.12 -9.70 -1.29
C ILE A 144 -13.57 -11.15 -1.03
N ALA A 145 -14.81 -11.39 -0.55
CA ALA A 145 -15.34 -12.75 -0.40
C ALA A 145 -15.29 -13.53 -1.72
N LEU A 146 -15.63 -12.88 -2.84
CA LEU A 146 -15.51 -13.48 -4.16
C LEU A 146 -14.07 -13.84 -4.50
N ALA A 147 -13.10 -12.96 -4.18
CA ALA A 147 -11.69 -13.20 -4.44
C ALA A 147 -11.12 -14.38 -3.64
N VAL A 148 -11.58 -14.59 -2.38
CA VAL A 148 -11.06 -15.64 -1.49
C VAL A 148 -11.85 -16.95 -1.55
N MET A 149 -13.06 -16.96 -2.14
CA MET A 149 -14.03 -18.05 -2.08
C MET A 149 -13.46 -19.42 -2.48
N HIS A 150 -12.57 -19.48 -3.47
CA HIS A 150 -11.97 -20.71 -3.96
C HIS A 150 -10.64 -21.08 -3.27
N ASN A 151 -10.36 -20.43 -2.13
CA ASN A 151 -9.16 -20.64 -1.31
C ASN A 151 -7.83 -20.49 -2.08
N PRO A 152 -7.58 -19.36 -2.74
CA PRO A 152 -6.36 -19.13 -3.51
C PRO A 152 -5.12 -19.06 -2.62
N GLU A 153 -3.93 -19.27 -3.21
CA GLU A 153 -2.62 -19.11 -2.54
C GLU A 153 -2.10 -17.66 -2.64
N LEU A 154 -2.49 -16.97 -3.71
CA LEU A 154 -2.12 -15.56 -3.98
C LEU A 154 -3.38 -14.72 -4.14
N LEU A 155 -3.39 -13.56 -3.50
CA LEU A 155 -4.41 -12.54 -3.70
C LEU A 155 -3.80 -11.31 -4.36
N ILE A 156 -4.48 -10.77 -5.37
CA ILE A 156 -4.12 -9.50 -6.04
C ILE A 156 -5.31 -8.55 -5.89
N LEU A 157 -5.13 -7.51 -5.09
CA LEU A 157 -6.19 -6.59 -4.68
C LEU A 157 -5.84 -5.16 -5.10
N ASP A 158 -6.59 -4.63 -6.05
CA ASP A 158 -6.41 -3.26 -6.54
C ASP A 158 -7.29 -2.30 -5.74
N GLU A 159 -6.66 -1.38 -4.98
CA GLU A 159 -7.30 -0.35 -4.17
C GLU A 159 -8.46 -0.88 -3.27
N PRO A 160 -8.28 -1.99 -2.50
CA PRO A 160 -9.40 -2.64 -1.81
C PRO A 160 -10.01 -1.84 -0.65
N ILE A 161 -9.35 -0.79 -0.18
CA ILE A 161 -9.80 0.08 0.92
C ILE A 161 -10.28 1.45 0.44
N ASN A 162 -10.19 1.71 -0.86
CA ASN A 162 -10.53 3.02 -1.42
C ASN A 162 -12.01 3.36 -1.23
N GLY A 163 -12.28 4.59 -0.75
CA GLY A 163 -13.63 5.12 -0.57
C GLY A 163 -14.38 4.57 0.65
N LEU A 164 -13.73 3.76 1.51
CA LEU A 164 -14.30 3.31 2.76
C LEU A 164 -14.17 4.39 3.84
N ASP A 165 -15.06 4.34 4.82
CA ASP A 165 -14.91 5.11 6.06
C ASP A 165 -13.79 4.52 6.96
N PRO A 166 -13.29 5.25 7.96
CA PRO A 166 -12.17 4.79 8.79
C PRO A 166 -12.42 3.42 9.47
N ILE A 167 -13.67 3.13 9.85
CA ILE A 167 -14.04 1.84 10.45
C ILE A 167 -13.94 0.73 9.41
N GLY A 168 -14.49 0.95 8.22
CA GLY A 168 -14.42 0.00 7.10
C GLY A 168 -12.99 -0.28 6.64
N ILE A 169 -12.13 0.74 6.64
CA ILE A 169 -10.69 0.60 6.34
C ILE A 169 -10.04 -0.34 7.35
N ALA A 170 -10.23 -0.10 8.66
CA ALA A 170 -9.66 -0.91 9.72
C ALA A 170 -10.13 -2.38 9.62
N GLU A 171 -11.44 -2.60 9.41
CA GLU A 171 -12.00 -3.95 9.27
C GLU A 171 -11.42 -4.72 8.07
N VAL A 172 -11.27 -4.07 6.91
CA VAL A 172 -10.70 -4.70 5.71
C VAL A 172 -9.21 -4.97 5.89
N ARG A 173 -8.48 -4.05 6.51
CA ARG A 173 -7.06 -4.22 6.83
C ARG A 173 -6.82 -5.41 7.75
N ASP A 174 -7.54 -5.48 8.87
CA ASP A 174 -7.40 -6.56 9.85
C ASP A 174 -7.73 -7.92 9.20
N PHE A 175 -8.76 -7.97 8.37
CA PHE A 175 -9.11 -9.14 7.59
C PHE A 175 -7.99 -9.56 6.61
N ILE A 176 -7.40 -8.61 5.85
CA ILE A 176 -6.30 -8.91 4.93
C ILE A 176 -5.08 -9.43 5.71
N ARG A 177 -4.79 -8.85 6.87
CA ARG A 177 -3.69 -9.30 7.73
C ARG A 177 -3.92 -10.73 8.23
N GLU A 178 -5.14 -11.03 8.69
CA GLU A 178 -5.53 -12.37 9.14
C GLU A 178 -5.40 -13.43 8.03
N LEU A 179 -5.78 -13.10 6.80
CA LEU A 179 -5.59 -14.00 5.66
C LEU A 179 -4.11 -14.34 5.41
N CYS A 180 -3.22 -13.41 5.62
CA CYS A 180 -1.78 -13.66 5.50
C CYS A 180 -1.27 -14.49 6.69
N ASP A 181 -1.51 -14.05 7.92
CA ASP A 181 -0.92 -14.62 9.12
C ASP A 181 -1.47 -16.01 9.47
N ALA A 182 -2.81 -16.17 9.45
CA ALA A 182 -3.45 -17.41 9.84
C ALA A 182 -3.51 -18.45 8.71
N SER A 183 -3.58 -18.01 7.46
CA SER A 183 -3.77 -18.90 6.31
C SER A 183 -2.52 -19.02 5.42
N GLY A 184 -1.44 -18.31 5.72
CA GLY A 184 -0.18 -18.32 4.97
C GLY A 184 -0.32 -17.84 3.53
N LYS A 185 -1.34 -17.01 3.24
CA LYS A 185 -1.58 -16.49 1.89
C LYS A 185 -0.57 -15.38 1.56
N THR A 186 -0.22 -15.28 0.28
CA THR A 186 0.54 -14.13 -0.22
C THR A 186 -0.44 -13.11 -0.78
N ILE A 187 -0.20 -11.84 -0.51
CA ILE A 187 -1.11 -10.77 -0.91
C ILE A 187 -0.31 -9.65 -1.59
N LEU A 188 -0.69 -9.30 -2.81
CA LEU A 188 -0.27 -8.09 -3.49
C LEU A 188 -1.43 -7.10 -3.46
N ILE A 189 -1.21 -5.97 -2.82
CA ILE A 189 -2.22 -4.91 -2.67
C ILE A 189 -1.71 -3.61 -3.28
N SER A 190 -2.54 -2.91 -4.05
CA SER A 190 -2.24 -1.54 -4.46
C SER A 190 -2.92 -0.52 -3.56
N SER A 191 -2.27 0.62 -3.38
CA SER A 191 -2.89 1.78 -2.76
C SER A 191 -2.20 3.07 -3.22
N HIS A 192 -2.94 4.17 -3.12
CA HIS A 192 -2.39 5.51 -3.19
C HIS A 192 -2.31 6.16 -1.78
N ILE A 193 -2.75 5.45 -0.72
CA ILE A 193 -2.74 5.93 0.67
C ILE A 193 -1.63 5.22 1.42
N LEU A 194 -0.54 5.95 1.66
CA LEU A 194 0.67 5.38 2.27
C LEU A 194 0.47 4.99 3.73
N SER A 195 -0.22 5.83 4.51
CA SER A 195 -0.53 5.56 5.92
C SER A 195 -1.30 4.26 6.14
N GLU A 196 -2.13 3.86 5.19
CA GLU A 196 -2.86 2.59 5.29
C GLU A 196 -1.99 1.38 4.96
N ILE A 197 -1.11 1.53 3.96
CA ILE A 197 -0.17 0.45 3.59
C ILE A 197 0.89 0.24 4.67
N SER A 198 1.35 1.30 5.33
CA SER A 198 2.32 1.20 6.43
C SER A 198 1.80 0.40 7.63
N LEU A 199 0.48 0.33 7.80
CA LEU A 199 -0.15 -0.48 8.84
C LEU A 199 -0.42 -1.94 8.42
N LEU A 200 -0.20 -2.26 7.13
CA LEU A 200 -0.62 -3.54 6.57
C LEU A 200 0.52 -4.33 5.91
N ALA A 201 1.36 -3.68 5.13
CA ALA A 201 2.36 -4.35 4.30
C ALA A 201 3.60 -4.81 5.08
N ASP A 202 4.22 -5.87 4.60
CA ASP A 202 5.53 -6.32 5.06
C ASP A 202 6.65 -5.80 4.14
N ASP A 203 6.40 -5.80 2.84
CA ASP A 203 7.30 -5.29 1.80
C ASP A 203 6.54 -4.27 0.94
N VAL A 204 7.25 -3.28 0.41
CA VAL A 204 6.66 -2.16 -0.34
C VAL A 204 7.44 -1.93 -1.62
N GLY A 205 6.70 -1.78 -2.74
CA GLY A 205 7.23 -1.25 -3.99
C GLY A 205 6.61 0.12 -4.29
N ILE A 206 7.43 1.13 -4.50
CA ILE A 206 6.99 2.48 -4.81
C ILE A 206 7.10 2.69 -6.33
N ILE A 207 5.96 2.92 -6.97
CA ILE A 207 5.88 3.16 -8.42
C ILE A 207 5.44 4.60 -8.70
N ASP A 208 6.15 5.26 -9.62
CA ASP A 208 5.76 6.56 -10.13
C ASP A 208 6.07 6.67 -11.63
N HIS A 209 5.16 7.30 -12.39
CA HIS A 209 5.25 7.40 -13.84
C HIS A 209 5.63 6.09 -14.56
N GLY A 210 5.10 4.97 -14.08
CA GLY A 210 5.32 3.63 -14.63
C GLY A 210 6.65 2.99 -14.25
N LYS A 211 7.48 3.61 -13.41
CA LYS A 211 8.78 3.08 -12.98
C LYS A 211 8.76 2.72 -11.50
N LEU A 212 9.39 1.62 -11.16
CA LEU A 212 9.70 1.29 -9.77
C LEU A 212 10.81 2.21 -9.29
N LEU A 213 10.54 3.03 -8.29
CA LEU A 213 11.52 3.92 -7.68
C LEU A 213 12.27 3.21 -6.55
N GLU A 214 11.57 2.37 -5.79
CA GLU A 214 12.11 1.66 -4.65
C GLU A 214 11.34 0.38 -4.36
N GLU A 215 12.03 -0.66 -3.87
CA GLU A 215 11.45 -1.92 -3.42
C GLU A 215 12.21 -2.41 -2.19
N GLU A 216 11.57 -2.40 -1.02
CA GLU A 216 12.20 -2.76 0.25
C GLU A 216 11.18 -3.34 1.25
N SER A 217 11.67 -3.91 2.35
CA SER A 217 10.79 -4.17 3.48
C SER A 217 10.34 -2.86 4.14
N LEU A 218 9.12 -2.85 4.67
CA LEU A 218 8.59 -1.67 5.37
C LEU A 218 9.52 -1.22 6.51
N LYS A 219 10.10 -2.17 7.24
CA LYS A 219 11.04 -1.90 8.35
C LYS A 219 12.32 -1.18 7.88
N GLU A 220 12.86 -1.58 6.71
CA GLU A 220 14.03 -0.93 6.12
C GLU A 220 13.67 0.48 5.64
N LEU A 221 12.48 0.63 5.06
CA LEU A 221 11.97 1.93 4.62
C LEU A 221 11.76 2.90 5.81
N GLU A 222 11.16 2.42 6.90
CA GLU A 222 11.00 3.18 8.15
C GLU A 222 12.35 3.57 8.77
N ALA A 223 13.34 2.68 8.70
CA ALA A 223 14.68 2.98 9.21
C ALA A 223 15.40 4.11 8.44
N LYS A 224 14.96 4.43 7.22
CA LYS A 224 15.47 5.57 6.43
C LYS A 224 14.84 6.91 6.82
N ASN A 225 13.78 6.89 7.63
CA ASN A 225 13.13 8.12 8.08
C ASN A 225 14.10 8.97 8.90
N ALA A 226 14.27 10.20 8.48
CA ALA A 226 15.12 11.12 9.21
C ALA A 226 14.48 11.51 10.55
N LYS A 227 15.24 11.38 11.65
CA LYS A 227 14.85 11.93 12.95
C LYS A 227 15.39 13.34 13.08
N PHE A 228 14.56 14.22 13.58
CA PHE A 228 14.94 15.62 13.79
C PHE A 228 14.22 16.20 15.01
N ILE A 229 14.80 17.25 15.59
CA ILE A 229 14.15 18.01 16.63
C ILE A 229 13.49 19.22 15.98
N HIS A 230 12.18 19.30 16.08
CA HIS A 230 11.42 20.47 15.67
C HIS A 230 11.40 21.52 16.78
N PHE A 231 11.77 22.73 16.44
CA PHE A 231 11.64 23.90 17.31
C PHE A 231 10.68 24.89 16.65
N CYS A 232 9.64 25.27 17.39
CA CYS A 232 8.80 26.43 17.08
C CYS A 232 9.21 27.56 18.02
N VAL A 233 9.75 28.63 17.47
CA VAL A 233 10.41 29.73 18.22
C VAL A 233 10.02 31.09 17.67
N SER A 234 10.25 32.15 18.46
CA SER A 234 9.96 33.52 18.02
C SER A 234 10.85 34.03 16.87
N ASP A 235 12.07 33.47 16.70
CA ASP A 235 13.02 33.80 15.64
C ASP A 235 13.86 32.57 15.27
N ALA A 236 13.46 31.85 14.25
CA ALA A 236 14.13 30.64 13.80
C ALA A 236 15.51 30.92 13.20
N GLN A 237 15.72 32.09 12.59
CA GLN A 237 17.01 32.46 11.98
C GLN A 237 18.06 32.69 13.07
N LYS A 238 17.72 33.44 14.13
CA LYS A 238 18.60 33.66 15.30
C LYS A 238 18.85 32.35 16.04
N ALA A 239 17.83 31.50 16.20
CA ALA A 239 17.95 30.17 16.81
C ALA A 239 18.94 29.28 16.03
N ALA A 240 18.85 29.24 14.72
CA ALA A 240 19.78 28.50 13.87
C ALA A 240 21.22 28.99 14.00
N GLN A 241 21.44 30.30 14.10
CA GLN A 241 22.76 30.86 14.35
C GLN A 241 23.35 30.39 15.69
N ILE A 242 22.53 30.37 16.77
CA ILE A 242 22.97 29.89 18.09
C ILE A 242 23.33 28.40 18.02
N ILE A 243 22.54 27.57 17.37
CA ILE A 243 22.87 26.15 17.23
C ILE A 243 24.21 26.00 16.48
N THR A 244 24.37 26.73 15.39
CA THR A 244 25.59 26.65 14.56
C THR A 244 26.82 27.11 15.33
N THR A 245 26.74 28.20 16.09
CA THR A 245 27.90 28.80 16.77
C THR A 245 28.22 28.11 18.09
N THR A 246 27.20 27.78 18.89
CA THR A 246 27.38 27.24 20.25
C THR A 246 27.51 25.71 20.26
N PHE A 247 26.81 25.02 19.38
CA PHE A 247 26.78 23.55 19.33
C PHE A 247 27.48 22.96 18.10
N SER A 248 28.07 23.82 17.24
CA SER A 248 28.82 23.44 16.04
C SER A 248 28.06 22.51 15.07
N SER A 249 26.74 22.58 15.07
CA SER A 249 25.89 21.79 14.19
C SER A 249 25.44 22.61 12.99
N LYS A 250 25.63 22.06 11.79
CA LYS A 250 25.17 22.64 10.52
C LYS A 250 23.96 21.91 9.95
N ASP A 251 23.54 20.81 10.56
CA ASP A 251 22.42 19.97 10.11
C ASP A 251 21.09 20.60 10.53
N ILE A 252 20.84 21.79 10.01
CA ILE A 252 19.66 22.61 10.34
C ILE A 252 18.95 22.97 9.05
N ARG A 253 17.62 22.84 9.07
CA ARG A 253 16.74 23.34 8.01
C ARG A 253 15.77 24.37 8.60
N LEU A 254 15.76 25.56 8.04
CA LEU A 254 14.72 26.56 8.31
C LEU A 254 13.50 26.23 7.44
N ALA A 255 12.35 26.05 8.08
CA ALA A 255 11.09 25.86 7.36
C ALA A 255 10.42 27.21 7.06
N ASP A 256 10.41 28.09 8.05
CA ASP A 256 9.91 29.46 7.94
C ASP A 256 10.54 30.37 9.01
N ALA A 257 9.95 31.55 9.28
CA ALA A 257 10.48 32.52 10.24
C ALA A 257 10.45 32.03 11.70
N ASN A 258 9.58 31.06 12.01
CA ASN A 258 9.33 30.56 13.36
C ASN A 258 9.70 29.10 13.55
N ASN A 259 9.86 28.32 12.47
CA ASN A 259 10.07 26.88 12.53
C ASN A 259 11.44 26.49 11.99
N LEU A 260 12.19 25.70 12.77
CA LEU A 260 13.45 25.09 12.37
C LEU A 260 13.50 23.61 12.74
N TYR A 261 14.21 22.83 11.94
CA TYR A 261 14.45 21.40 12.12
C TYR A 261 15.93 21.14 12.32
N LEU A 262 16.30 20.49 13.42
CA LEU A 262 17.66 20.09 13.75
C LEU A 262 17.80 18.58 13.59
N TYR A 263 18.54 18.13 12.58
CA TYR A 263 18.72 16.71 12.26
C TYR A 263 19.76 16.02 13.16
N ASN A 264 20.62 16.76 13.82
CA ASN A 264 21.51 16.18 14.83
C ASN A 264 20.76 15.98 16.15
N THR A 265 20.10 14.85 16.30
CA THR A 265 19.27 14.48 17.46
C THR A 265 20.08 14.10 18.71
N THR A 266 21.41 13.97 18.59
CA THR A 266 22.29 13.67 19.73
C THR A 266 22.58 14.88 20.61
N LEU A 267 22.29 16.08 20.11
CA LEU A 267 22.49 17.31 20.87
C LEU A 267 21.51 17.43 22.05
N PRO A 268 21.97 17.96 23.19
CA PRO A 268 21.15 18.05 24.38
C PRO A 268 20.10 19.17 24.26
N VAL A 269 18.86 18.83 23.93
CA VAL A 269 17.72 19.76 23.74
C VAL A 269 17.57 20.75 24.91
N ALA A 270 17.76 20.27 26.14
CA ALA A 270 17.67 21.12 27.32
C ALA A 270 18.71 22.26 27.35
N LYS A 271 19.93 22.02 26.85
CA LYS A 271 20.95 23.07 26.75
C LYS A 271 20.66 24.04 25.61
N ILE A 272 20.14 23.50 24.47
CA ILE A 272 19.72 24.35 23.34
C ILE A 272 18.59 25.29 23.79
N ASN A 273 17.56 24.76 24.47
CA ASN A 273 16.46 25.57 24.98
C ASN A 273 16.94 26.66 25.91
N ARG A 274 17.89 26.35 26.82
CA ARG A 274 18.46 27.35 27.71
C ARG A 274 19.17 28.47 26.94
N SER A 275 19.99 28.13 25.94
CA SER A 275 20.67 29.11 25.10
C SER A 275 19.71 29.99 24.31
N PHE A 276 18.57 29.47 23.90
CA PHE A 276 17.52 30.23 23.22
C PHE A 276 16.91 31.25 24.16
N ILE A 277 16.52 30.83 25.39
CA ILE A 277 15.94 31.70 26.38
C ILE A 277 16.92 32.80 26.81
N GLU A 278 18.20 32.47 27.06
CA GLU A 278 19.27 33.43 27.39
C GLU A 278 19.49 34.45 26.26
N ALA A 279 19.24 34.08 25.01
CA ALA A 279 19.31 34.99 23.88
C ALA A 279 18.01 35.77 23.60
N GLY A 280 16.98 35.61 24.44
CA GLY A 280 15.71 36.29 24.29
C GLY A 280 14.84 35.71 23.18
N ILE A 281 14.96 34.42 22.88
CA ILE A 281 14.12 33.69 21.93
C ILE A 281 13.08 32.91 22.74
N ASP A 282 11.79 33.18 22.50
CA ASP A 282 10.70 32.42 23.07
C ASP A 282 10.52 31.10 22.36
N ILE A 283 10.33 30.01 23.12
CA ILE A 283 10.12 28.68 22.64
C ILE A 283 8.65 28.33 22.84
N GLN A 284 7.93 28.03 21.74
CA GLN A 284 6.56 27.55 21.77
C GLN A 284 6.54 26.03 21.86
N GLU A 285 7.38 25.36 21.06
CA GLU A 285 7.47 23.90 21.01
C GLU A 285 8.92 23.46 20.78
N ALA A 286 9.29 22.34 21.39
CA ALA A 286 10.56 21.66 21.14
C ALA A 286 10.35 20.15 21.36
N HIS A 287 10.27 19.38 20.27
CA HIS A 287 10.01 17.94 20.35
C HIS A 287 10.74 17.15 19.28
N LEU A 288 11.04 15.88 19.57
CA LEU A 288 11.62 14.95 18.61
C LEU A 288 10.54 14.53 17.61
N CYS A 289 10.83 14.73 16.34
CA CYS A 289 10.03 14.27 15.22
C CYS A 289 10.78 13.19 14.45
N GLU A 290 10.03 12.44 13.69
CA GLU A 290 10.52 11.53 12.68
C GLU A 290 9.79 11.83 11.39
N ASP A 291 10.49 11.87 10.25
CA ASP A 291 9.85 11.99 8.94
C ASP A 291 8.79 10.88 8.81
N THR A 292 7.66 11.22 8.27
CA THR A 292 6.67 10.20 7.91
C THR A 292 7.08 9.52 6.62
N LEU A 293 6.56 8.32 6.37
CA LEU A 293 6.72 7.67 5.06
C LEU A 293 6.17 8.54 3.92
N GLU A 294 5.16 9.40 4.20
CA GLU A 294 4.64 10.37 3.23
C GLU A 294 5.66 11.45 2.90
N ASP A 295 6.42 11.93 3.88
CA ASP A 295 7.52 12.88 3.63
C ASP A 295 8.64 12.23 2.84
N TYR A 296 8.96 10.98 3.15
CA TYR A 296 9.91 10.19 2.37
C TYR A 296 9.44 10.02 0.92
N PHE A 297 8.19 9.65 0.72
CA PHE A 297 7.61 9.52 -0.62
C PHE A 297 7.67 10.83 -1.42
N LYS A 298 7.31 11.97 -0.79
CA LYS A 298 7.45 13.30 -1.40
C LYS A 298 8.89 13.58 -1.86
N LYS A 299 9.87 13.17 -1.07
CA LYS A 299 11.30 13.37 -1.42
C LYS A 299 11.70 12.59 -2.66
N ILE A 300 11.31 11.31 -2.77
CA ILE A 300 11.70 10.45 -3.90
C ILE A 300 10.90 10.72 -5.18
N THR A 301 9.69 11.30 -5.07
CA THR A 301 8.84 11.67 -6.21
C THR A 301 9.01 13.13 -6.67
N GLY A 302 10.03 13.84 -6.18
CA GLY A 302 10.33 15.21 -6.59
C GLY A 302 9.46 16.29 -5.98
N GLY A 303 8.84 16.04 -4.81
CA GLY A 303 8.06 17.03 -4.04
C GLY A 303 6.56 17.05 -4.34
N GLU A 304 6.09 16.24 -5.27
CA GLU A 304 4.66 16.04 -5.50
C GLU A 304 4.14 14.91 -4.59
N GLY A 305 3.24 15.23 -3.66
CA GLY A 305 2.64 14.25 -2.75
C GLY A 305 1.81 13.18 -3.45
N ILE A 306 1.32 12.19 -2.69
CA ILE A 306 0.48 11.09 -3.20
C ILE A 306 -0.95 11.56 -3.55
N ALA A 307 -1.42 12.66 -2.94
CA ALA A 307 -2.77 13.19 -3.11
C ALA A 307 -2.89 14.11 -4.31
#